data_8842a423686536f93a7a710d7acc9d9a
#
_entry.id   8842a423686536f93a7a710d7acc9d9a
#
_cell.length_a   1.000
_cell.length_b   1.000
_cell.length_c   1.000
_cell.angle_alpha   90.00
_cell.angle_beta   90.00
_cell.angle_gamma   90.00
#
_symmetry.space_group_name_H-M   'P 1'
#
loop_
_entity.id
_entity.type
_entity.pdbx_description
1 polymer ?
#
loop_
_entity_poly.entity_id
_entity_poly.type
_entity_poly.pdbx_seq_one_letter_code
_entity_poly.pdbx_strand_id
1 'polypeptide(L)'
;MFWTDEDNERLIRDEYPSFWGTFQKVDKGVVKSDLCRILYLHKYGGIYADMDFICLRDMAPLLSPLGGHIVLGTHNNPRQPLPNAWMYSPKGDQFWLTMAHDSFRDLQNNVERSIEQIAGPDRLNWAVETHRPNHTELAHNLVYPRAWGVEECDKHASRVDWGKIEAVKRAYPNSLAVTTWSHNW
;
A
#
# COMPACT_ATOMS: atom_id res chain seq x y z
N MET A 1 5.43 12.85 2.50
CA MET A 1 4.52 13.50 3.46
C MET A 1 4.13 12.45 4.48
N PHE A 2 4.22 12.76 5.76
CA PHE A 2 3.72 11.89 6.82
C PHE A 2 2.30 12.30 7.17
N TRP A 3 1.47 11.33 7.50
CA TRP A 3 0.08 11.52 7.87
C TRP A 3 -0.13 11.04 9.30
N THR A 4 -0.71 11.90 10.14
CA THR A 4 -1.08 11.59 11.52
C THR A 4 -2.51 11.05 11.59
N ASP A 5 -2.92 10.57 12.76
CA ASP A 5 -4.30 10.15 12.98
C ASP A 5 -5.28 11.32 12.81
N GLU A 6 -4.88 12.54 13.22
CA GLU A 6 -5.66 13.76 13.01
C GLU A 6 -5.78 14.10 11.52
N ASP A 7 -4.73 13.87 10.71
CA ASP A 7 -4.78 14.06 9.26
C ASP A 7 -5.74 13.05 8.62
N ASN A 8 -5.71 11.79 9.09
CA ASN A 8 -6.62 10.73 8.66
C ASN A 8 -8.08 11.12 8.94
N GLU A 9 -8.38 11.55 10.15
CA GLU A 9 -9.72 11.97 10.54
C GLU A 9 -10.19 13.19 9.75
N ARG A 10 -9.32 14.18 9.57
CA ARG A 10 -9.61 15.37 8.77
C ARG A 10 -9.91 15.03 7.33
N LEU A 11 -9.09 14.15 6.70
CA LEU A 11 -9.34 13.69 5.33
C LEU A 11 -10.74 13.09 5.19
N ILE A 12 -11.09 12.14 6.06
CA ILE A 12 -12.37 11.44 5.95
C ILE A 12 -13.53 12.41 6.22
N ARG A 13 -13.45 13.21 7.29
CA ARG A 13 -14.51 14.13 7.67
C ARG A 13 -14.78 15.20 6.61
N ASP A 14 -13.72 15.79 6.08
CA ASP A 14 -13.83 17.00 5.25
C ASP A 14 -13.98 16.66 3.76
N GLU A 15 -13.36 15.57 3.28
CA GLU A 15 -13.34 15.20 1.86
C GLU A 15 -14.24 14.00 1.52
N TYR A 16 -14.56 13.15 2.50
CA TYR A 16 -15.39 11.96 2.33
C TYR A 16 -16.43 11.83 3.44
N PRO A 17 -17.27 12.86 3.68
CA PRO A 17 -18.17 12.95 4.84
C PRO A 17 -19.16 11.78 4.93
N SER A 18 -19.52 11.15 3.80
CA SER A 18 -20.38 9.96 3.79
C SER A 18 -19.76 8.75 4.52
N PHE A 19 -18.44 8.69 4.65
CA PHE A 19 -17.73 7.62 5.35
C PHE A 19 -17.50 7.92 6.83
N TRP A 20 -17.60 9.19 7.24
CA TRP A 20 -17.18 9.65 8.55
C TRP A 20 -17.86 8.89 9.71
N GLY A 21 -19.18 8.75 9.67
CA GLY A 21 -19.91 8.08 10.73
C GLY A 21 -19.54 6.60 10.92
N THR A 22 -19.11 5.92 9.85
CA THR A 22 -18.61 4.55 9.91
C THR A 22 -17.16 4.51 10.38
N PHE A 23 -16.31 5.41 9.85
CA PHE A 23 -14.91 5.52 10.20
C PHE A 23 -14.68 5.74 11.70
N GLN A 24 -15.50 6.58 12.34
CA GLN A 24 -15.42 6.84 13.78
C GLN A 24 -15.63 5.57 14.63
N LYS A 25 -16.40 4.60 14.13
CA LYS A 25 -16.71 3.34 14.83
C LYS A 25 -15.65 2.26 14.63
N VAL A 26 -14.65 2.50 13.80
CA VAL A 26 -13.56 1.56 13.59
C VAL A 26 -12.58 1.65 14.77
N ASP A 27 -12.48 0.59 15.56
CA ASP A 27 -11.62 0.56 16.75
C ASP A 27 -10.15 0.28 16.44
N LYS A 28 -9.87 -0.45 15.34
CA LYS A 28 -8.51 -0.89 15.00
C LYS A 28 -7.78 0.16 14.18
N GLY A 29 -6.70 0.73 14.71
CA GLY A 29 -5.87 1.74 14.03
C GLY A 29 -5.35 1.28 12.67
N VAL A 30 -4.93 0.01 12.54
CA VAL A 30 -4.47 -0.56 11.27
C VAL A 30 -5.56 -0.52 10.19
N VAL A 31 -6.83 -0.81 10.53
CA VAL A 31 -7.94 -0.71 9.58
C VAL A 31 -8.17 0.74 9.17
N LYS A 32 -8.10 1.69 10.12
CA LYS A 32 -8.18 3.12 9.81
C LYS A 32 -7.08 3.56 8.83
N SER A 33 -5.85 3.13 9.09
CA SER A 33 -4.70 3.40 8.22
C SER A 33 -4.90 2.82 6.81
N ASP A 34 -5.35 1.57 6.72
CA ASP A 34 -5.63 0.90 5.44
C ASP A 34 -6.72 1.60 4.63
N LEU A 35 -7.81 2.05 5.29
CA LEU A 35 -8.87 2.84 4.65
C LEU A 35 -8.35 4.19 4.15
N CYS A 36 -7.52 4.86 4.95
CA CYS A 36 -6.98 6.17 4.60
C CYS A 36 -6.00 6.10 3.43
N ARG A 37 -5.10 5.09 3.35
CA ARG A 37 -4.15 4.97 2.23
C ARG A 37 -4.84 4.86 0.87
N ILE A 38 -5.99 4.19 0.81
CA ILE A 38 -6.82 4.10 -0.39
C ILE A 38 -7.33 5.50 -0.79
N LEU A 39 -7.83 6.25 0.17
CA LEU A 39 -8.38 7.58 -0.06
C LEU A 39 -7.30 8.64 -0.32
N TYR A 40 -6.08 8.47 0.21
CA TYR A 40 -4.93 9.29 -0.18
C TYR A 40 -4.60 9.12 -1.66
N LEU A 41 -4.55 7.87 -2.14
CA LEU A 41 -4.29 7.58 -3.54
C LEU A 41 -5.37 8.18 -4.45
N HIS A 42 -6.64 8.10 -4.06
CA HIS A 42 -7.73 8.78 -4.78
C HIS A 42 -7.56 10.30 -4.76
N LYS A 43 -7.39 10.90 -3.58
CA LYS A 43 -7.41 12.37 -3.43
C LYS A 43 -6.20 13.05 -4.03
N TYR A 44 -5.02 12.50 -3.80
CA TYR A 44 -3.74 13.16 -4.12
C TYR A 44 -2.99 12.48 -5.25
N GLY A 45 -3.19 11.18 -5.46
CA GLY A 45 -2.35 10.38 -6.33
C GLY A 45 -0.93 10.26 -5.78
N GLY A 46 0.01 9.88 -6.65
CA GLY A 46 1.41 9.71 -6.29
C GLY A 46 1.70 8.33 -5.71
N ILE A 47 2.79 8.21 -4.97
CA ILE A 47 3.24 6.96 -4.36
C ILE A 47 2.80 6.93 -2.90
N TYR A 48 2.04 5.91 -2.52
CA TYR A 48 1.91 5.48 -1.13
C TYR A 48 2.99 4.44 -0.83
N ALA A 49 3.66 4.60 0.29
CA ALA A 49 4.58 3.60 0.82
C ALA A 49 4.48 3.59 2.35
N ASP A 50 4.50 2.40 2.95
CA ASP A 50 4.60 2.24 4.40
C ASP A 50 5.92 2.85 4.91
N MET A 51 5.95 3.28 6.18
CA MET A 51 7.08 4.00 6.76
C MET A 51 8.37 3.15 6.86
N ASP A 52 8.26 1.86 6.72
CA ASP A 52 9.40 0.95 6.74
C ASP A 52 10.02 0.69 5.34
N PHE A 53 9.59 1.45 4.33
CA PHE A 53 10.24 1.45 3.02
C PHE A 53 11.46 2.38 2.99
N ILE A 54 12.50 1.90 2.34
CA ILE A 54 13.69 2.67 1.99
C ILE A 54 13.67 2.89 0.48
N CYS A 55 13.61 4.16 0.05
CA CYS A 55 13.76 4.53 -1.36
C CYS A 55 15.24 4.43 -1.75
N LEU A 56 15.54 3.61 -2.76
CA LEU A 56 16.92 3.36 -3.21
C LEU A 56 17.27 4.17 -4.45
N ARG A 57 16.29 4.43 -5.32
CA ARG A 57 16.47 5.13 -6.58
C ARG A 57 15.27 6.00 -6.92
N ASP A 58 15.48 6.95 -7.82
CA ASP A 58 14.41 7.73 -8.42
C ASP A 58 13.46 6.82 -9.19
N MET A 59 12.16 6.93 -8.89
CA MET A 59 11.10 6.17 -9.55
C MET A 59 10.45 6.92 -10.72
N ALA A 60 10.74 8.21 -10.87
CA ALA A 60 10.13 9.02 -11.92
C ALA A 60 10.39 8.47 -13.35
N PRO A 61 11.58 7.95 -13.69
CA PRO A 61 11.82 7.37 -15.01
C PRO A 61 10.95 6.15 -15.31
N LEU A 62 10.57 5.38 -14.27
CA LEU A 62 9.65 4.24 -14.42
C LEU A 62 8.19 4.68 -14.49
N LEU A 63 7.78 5.60 -13.63
CA LEU A 63 6.38 5.98 -13.46
C LEU A 63 5.90 6.98 -14.53
N SER A 64 6.78 7.86 -15.02
CA SER A 64 6.42 8.88 -16.01
C SER A 64 5.88 8.31 -17.32
N PRO A 65 6.45 7.26 -17.92
CA PRO A 65 5.88 6.62 -19.11
C PRO A 65 4.54 5.90 -18.87
N LEU A 66 4.28 5.51 -17.62
CA LEU A 66 3.05 4.83 -17.20
C LEU A 66 1.93 5.82 -16.81
N GLY A 67 2.13 7.12 -17.08
CA GLY A 67 1.24 8.22 -16.69
C GLY A 67 -0.23 7.92 -16.99
N GLY A 68 -1.06 7.99 -15.95
CA GLY A 68 -2.49 7.69 -16.03
C GLY A 68 -2.86 6.24 -15.68
N HIS A 69 -1.91 5.41 -15.29
CA HIS A 69 -2.17 4.04 -14.85
C HIS A 69 -1.86 3.87 -13.35
N ILE A 70 -2.64 3.02 -12.69
CA ILE A 70 -2.29 2.48 -11.37
C ILE A 70 -1.07 1.57 -11.53
N VAL A 71 -0.12 1.66 -10.61
CA VAL A 71 1.04 0.76 -10.58
C VAL A 71 1.11 0.09 -9.21
N LEU A 72 1.14 -1.23 -9.21
CA LEU A 72 1.16 -2.06 -8.01
C LEU A 72 2.46 -2.86 -7.95
N GLY A 73 3.08 -2.90 -6.79
CA GLY A 73 4.20 -3.80 -6.56
C GLY A 73 3.69 -5.23 -6.37
N THR A 74 4.34 -6.22 -6.96
CA THR A 74 4.00 -7.62 -6.70
C THR A 74 4.89 -8.25 -5.63
N HIS A 75 4.39 -9.29 -5.00
CA HIS A 75 5.10 -10.08 -4.01
C HIS A 75 5.15 -11.56 -4.44
N ASN A 76 6.18 -12.30 -4.02
CA ASN A 76 6.30 -13.72 -4.31
C ASN A 76 5.36 -14.63 -3.49
N ASN A 77 4.29 -14.08 -2.93
CA ASN A 77 3.27 -14.86 -2.25
C ASN A 77 2.06 -15.07 -3.18
N PRO A 78 1.82 -16.31 -3.67
CA PRO A 78 0.73 -16.56 -4.61
C PRO A 78 -0.67 -16.38 -4.01
N ARG A 79 -0.80 -16.35 -2.67
CA ARG A 79 -2.07 -16.10 -1.98
C ARG A 79 -2.40 -14.60 -1.88
N GLN A 80 -1.37 -13.77 -1.93
CA GLN A 80 -1.46 -12.33 -1.75
C GLN A 80 -0.43 -11.65 -2.65
N PRO A 81 -0.62 -11.73 -3.99
CA PRO A 81 0.40 -11.25 -4.94
C PRO A 81 0.56 -9.73 -4.91
N LEU A 82 -0.48 -8.98 -4.48
CA LEU A 82 -0.50 -7.51 -4.45
C LEU A 82 -0.58 -7.01 -2.99
N PRO A 83 0.57 -6.74 -2.34
CA PRO A 83 0.57 -6.06 -1.05
C PRO A 83 0.12 -4.60 -1.19
N ASN A 84 -0.53 -4.06 -0.14
CA ASN A 84 -0.98 -2.67 -0.10
C ASN A 84 0.02 -1.71 0.57
N ALA A 85 1.27 -2.15 0.75
CA ALA A 85 2.32 -1.39 1.42
C ALA A 85 3.12 -0.46 0.47
N TRP A 86 3.05 -0.70 -0.84
CA TRP A 86 3.58 0.21 -1.87
C TRP A 86 2.65 0.20 -3.08
N MET A 87 2.14 1.38 -3.45
CA MET A 87 1.20 1.56 -4.55
C MET A 87 1.42 2.94 -5.18
N TYR A 88 1.22 3.06 -6.49
CA TYR A 88 1.18 4.34 -7.20
C TYR A 88 -0.15 4.51 -7.91
N SER A 89 -0.64 5.74 -7.95
CA SER A 89 -1.86 6.10 -8.64
C SER A 89 -1.79 7.48 -9.26
N PRO A 90 -2.41 7.70 -10.42
CA PRO A 90 -2.80 9.04 -10.83
C PRO A 90 -3.85 9.61 -9.87
N LYS A 91 -3.86 10.93 -9.71
CA LYS A 91 -4.85 11.63 -8.88
C LYS A 91 -6.26 11.42 -9.44
N GLY A 92 -7.22 11.12 -8.56
CA GLY A 92 -8.64 11.02 -8.89
C GLY A 92 -9.06 9.70 -9.52
N ASP A 93 -8.20 8.67 -9.51
CA ASP A 93 -8.54 7.37 -10.06
C ASP A 93 -9.69 6.73 -9.27
N GLN A 94 -10.78 6.43 -9.98
CA GLN A 94 -12.04 5.98 -9.39
C GLN A 94 -11.97 4.56 -8.81
N PHE A 95 -10.98 3.76 -9.18
CA PHE A 95 -10.77 2.44 -8.60
C PHE A 95 -10.65 2.52 -7.08
N TRP A 96 -9.86 3.47 -6.57
CA TRP A 96 -9.65 3.63 -5.14
C TRP A 96 -10.93 4.04 -4.40
N LEU A 97 -11.72 4.93 -4.99
CA LEU A 97 -13.00 5.31 -4.40
C LEU A 97 -13.99 4.15 -4.40
N THR A 98 -14.04 3.35 -5.47
CA THR A 98 -14.86 2.13 -5.55
C THR A 98 -14.45 1.12 -4.48
N MET A 99 -13.16 0.84 -4.35
CA MET A 99 -12.62 -0.04 -3.31
C MET A 99 -12.96 0.46 -1.90
N ALA A 100 -12.86 1.79 -1.66
CA ALA A 100 -13.25 2.39 -0.39
C ALA A 100 -14.76 2.19 -0.11
N HIS A 101 -15.63 2.43 -1.09
CA HIS A 101 -17.07 2.18 -0.96
C HIS A 101 -17.37 0.73 -0.57
N ASP A 102 -16.69 -0.24 -1.17
CA ASP A 102 -16.88 -1.66 -0.82
C ASP A 102 -16.46 -1.93 0.63
N SER A 103 -15.32 -1.39 1.07
CA SER A 103 -14.83 -1.54 2.44
C SER A 103 -15.78 -0.91 3.46
N PHE A 104 -16.21 0.33 3.21
CA PHE A 104 -17.15 1.03 4.10
C PHE A 104 -18.54 0.39 4.11
N ARG A 105 -19.02 -0.15 3.00
CA ARG A 105 -20.28 -0.91 2.92
C ARG A 105 -20.22 -2.18 3.78
N ASP A 106 -19.12 -2.94 3.70
CA ASP A 106 -18.94 -4.13 4.53
C ASP A 106 -18.94 -3.77 6.03
N LEU A 107 -18.25 -2.69 6.42
CA LEU A 107 -18.24 -2.19 7.80
C LEU A 107 -19.62 -1.72 8.27
N GLN A 108 -20.39 -1.00 7.44
CA GLN A 108 -21.74 -0.52 7.75
C GLN A 108 -22.72 -1.67 7.97
N ASN A 109 -22.57 -2.74 7.20
CA ASN A 109 -23.43 -3.91 7.26
C ASN A 109 -22.94 -4.97 8.27
N ASN A 110 -21.89 -4.66 9.05
CA ASN A 110 -21.26 -5.58 10.00
C ASN A 110 -20.89 -6.93 9.36
N VAL A 111 -20.42 -6.91 8.11
CA VAL A 111 -19.95 -8.13 7.44
C VAL A 111 -18.68 -8.61 8.14
N GLU A 112 -18.71 -9.88 8.60
CA GLU A 112 -17.56 -10.47 9.26
C GLU A 112 -16.39 -10.63 8.26
N ARG A 113 -15.30 -9.93 8.53
CA ARG A 113 -14.08 -9.90 7.71
C ARG A 113 -12.85 -9.88 8.58
N SER A 114 -11.76 -10.48 8.09
CA SER A 114 -10.43 -10.24 8.66
C SER A 114 -9.98 -8.80 8.42
N ILE A 115 -8.95 -8.36 9.13
CA ILE A 115 -8.35 -7.02 8.94
C ILE A 115 -7.95 -6.84 7.46
N GLU A 116 -7.27 -7.84 6.90
CA GLU A 116 -6.77 -7.84 5.54
C GLU A 116 -7.91 -7.78 4.50
N GLN A 117 -9.05 -8.37 4.81
CA GLN A 117 -10.24 -8.40 3.94
C GLN A 117 -11.07 -7.11 4.01
N ILE A 118 -10.94 -6.30 5.06
CA ILE A 118 -11.69 -5.03 5.17
C ILE A 118 -11.09 -3.98 4.22
N ALA A 119 -9.78 -3.70 4.33
CA ALA A 119 -9.11 -2.64 3.57
C ALA A 119 -7.64 -2.97 3.28
N GLY A 120 -7.13 -4.10 3.76
CA GLY A 120 -5.77 -4.54 3.63
C GLY A 120 -5.47 -5.22 2.27
N PRO A 121 -4.39 -6.01 2.20
CA PRO A 121 -3.94 -6.61 0.95
C PRO A 121 -4.98 -7.58 0.34
N ASP A 122 -5.76 -8.33 1.13
CA ASP A 122 -6.80 -9.20 0.59
C ASP A 122 -7.90 -8.38 -0.10
N ARG A 123 -8.26 -7.22 0.47
CA ARG A 123 -9.21 -6.29 -0.17
C ARG A 123 -8.67 -5.77 -1.49
N LEU A 124 -7.39 -5.40 -1.55
CA LEU A 124 -6.77 -4.92 -2.79
C LEU A 124 -6.80 -6.00 -3.88
N ASN A 125 -6.36 -7.22 -3.56
CA ASN A 125 -6.38 -8.33 -4.52
C ASN A 125 -7.80 -8.62 -5.03
N TRP A 126 -8.77 -8.72 -4.11
CA TRP A 126 -10.17 -8.89 -4.48
C TRP A 126 -10.71 -7.76 -5.36
N ALA A 127 -10.38 -6.51 -5.04
CA ALA A 127 -10.84 -5.34 -5.81
C ALA A 127 -10.25 -5.32 -7.22
N VAL A 128 -8.96 -5.65 -7.37
CA VAL A 128 -8.31 -5.76 -8.69
C VAL A 128 -8.96 -6.85 -9.53
N GLU A 129 -9.22 -8.03 -8.96
CA GLU A 129 -9.90 -9.13 -9.67
C GLU A 129 -11.34 -8.79 -10.06
N THR A 130 -12.06 -8.09 -9.17
CA THR A 130 -13.49 -7.77 -9.34
C THR A 130 -13.71 -6.58 -10.28
N HIS A 131 -13.03 -5.48 -10.04
CA HIS A 131 -13.25 -4.22 -10.76
C HIS A 131 -12.34 -4.03 -11.98
N ARG A 132 -11.26 -4.85 -12.09
CA ARG A 132 -10.35 -4.89 -13.24
C ARG A 132 -9.86 -3.52 -13.69
N PRO A 133 -9.25 -2.73 -12.79
CA PRO A 133 -8.71 -1.43 -13.16
C PRO A 133 -7.62 -1.57 -14.21
N ASN A 134 -7.42 -0.51 -15.00
CA ASN A 134 -6.23 -0.43 -15.84
C ASN A 134 -5.00 -0.22 -14.93
N HIS A 135 -4.16 -1.23 -14.80
CA HIS A 135 -3.00 -1.19 -13.91
C HIS A 135 -1.80 -1.91 -14.53
N THR A 136 -0.63 -1.60 -13.97
CA THR A 136 0.63 -2.27 -14.26
C THR A 136 1.18 -2.91 -12.99
N GLU A 137 1.57 -4.16 -13.06
CA GLU A 137 2.23 -4.87 -11.98
C GLU A 137 3.75 -4.79 -12.15
N LEU A 138 4.45 -4.32 -11.11
CA LEU A 138 5.91 -4.34 -11.08
C LEU A 138 6.42 -5.68 -10.58
N ALA A 139 7.45 -6.18 -11.23
CA ALA A 139 8.15 -7.37 -10.74
C ALA A 139 8.60 -7.18 -9.29
N HIS A 140 8.45 -8.21 -8.47
CA HIS A 140 8.70 -8.14 -7.02
C HIS A 140 10.09 -7.60 -6.64
N ASN A 141 11.11 -7.91 -7.43
CA ASN A 141 12.48 -7.46 -7.19
C ASN A 141 12.66 -5.94 -7.32
N LEU A 142 11.68 -5.20 -7.86
CA LEU A 142 11.76 -3.75 -7.97
C LEU A 142 11.40 -3.02 -6.68
N VAL A 143 10.36 -3.46 -5.97
CA VAL A 143 9.87 -2.79 -4.75
C VAL A 143 9.73 -3.71 -3.54
N TYR A 144 9.64 -5.03 -3.76
CA TYR A 144 9.60 -6.06 -2.71
C TYR A 144 10.69 -7.12 -2.90
N PRO A 145 11.98 -6.74 -3.02
CA PRO A 145 13.07 -7.71 -3.26
C PRO A 145 13.28 -8.67 -2.09
N ARG A 146 12.75 -8.32 -0.90
CA ARG A 146 12.73 -9.14 0.29
C ARG A 146 11.33 -9.71 0.48
N ALA A 147 11.19 -11.03 0.34
CA ALA A 147 9.93 -11.71 0.60
C ALA A 147 9.70 -11.88 2.11
N TRP A 148 8.47 -11.66 2.53
CA TRP A 148 8.03 -11.87 3.92
C TRP A 148 8.12 -13.34 4.32
N GLY A 149 8.75 -13.63 5.46
CA GLY A 149 8.81 -14.98 6.04
C GLY A 149 9.62 -15.99 5.23
N VAL A 150 10.48 -15.53 4.31
CA VAL A 150 11.40 -16.39 3.56
C VAL A 150 12.77 -16.37 4.24
N GLU A 151 13.18 -17.50 4.81
CA GLU A 151 14.40 -17.63 5.62
C GLU A 151 15.67 -17.16 4.89
N GLU A 152 15.79 -17.44 3.60
CA GLU A 152 16.95 -16.97 2.80
C GLU A 152 16.97 -15.46 2.66
N CYS A 153 15.81 -14.83 2.48
CA CYS A 153 15.68 -13.37 2.45
C CYS A 153 16.03 -12.76 3.82
N ASP A 154 15.61 -13.39 4.90
CA ASP A 154 15.90 -12.94 6.25
C ASP A 154 17.39 -13.10 6.60
N LYS A 155 18.02 -14.19 6.20
CA LYS A 155 19.49 -14.40 6.31
C LYS A 155 20.27 -13.36 5.48
N HIS A 156 19.80 -13.02 4.29
CA HIS A 156 20.41 -11.95 3.49
C HIS A 156 20.26 -10.60 4.19
N ALA A 157 19.05 -10.26 4.61
CA ALA A 157 18.73 -8.99 5.27
C ALA A 157 19.50 -8.80 6.59
N SER A 158 19.74 -9.86 7.36
CA SER A 158 20.51 -9.77 8.62
C SER A 158 21.96 -9.34 8.45
N ARG A 159 22.50 -9.43 7.22
CA ARG A 159 23.87 -9.01 6.88
C ARG A 159 23.94 -7.58 6.34
N VAL A 160 22.80 -6.93 6.14
CA VAL A 160 22.72 -5.58 5.59
C VAL A 160 22.80 -4.56 6.72
N ASP A 161 23.66 -3.57 6.58
CA ASP A 161 23.67 -2.40 7.46
C ASP A 161 22.56 -1.42 7.01
N TRP A 162 21.37 -1.59 7.58
CA TRP A 162 20.17 -0.80 7.24
C TRP A 162 20.29 0.68 7.60
N GLY A 163 21.23 1.04 8.48
CA GLY A 163 21.53 2.44 8.80
C GLY A 163 22.34 3.15 7.71
N LYS A 164 22.86 2.42 6.71
CA LYS A 164 23.69 2.95 5.64
C LYS A 164 23.06 2.70 4.27
N ILE A 165 22.49 3.74 3.69
CA ILE A 165 21.81 3.67 2.37
C ILE A 165 22.68 3.01 1.29
N GLU A 166 23.98 3.26 1.25
CA GLU A 166 24.88 2.66 0.26
C GLU A 166 25.11 1.15 0.48
N ALA A 167 25.00 0.67 1.72
CA ALA A 167 25.00 -0.77 2.01
C ALA A 167 23.72 -1.43 1.52
N VAL A 168 22.59 -0.79 1.74
CA VAL A 168 21.28 -1.26 1.26
C VAL A 168 21.23 -1.28 -0.27
N LYS A 169 21.71 -0.22 -0.94
CA LYS A 169 21.80 -0.17 -2.41
C LYS A 169 22.68 -1.27 -3.00
N ARG A 170 23.80 -1.62 -2.33
CA ARG A 170 24.65 -2.74 -2.76
C ARG A 170 23.99 -4.09 -2.58
N ALA A 171 23.21 -4.25 -1.50
CA ALA A 171 22.47 -5.49 -1.21
C ALA A 171 21.32 -5.71 -2.21
N TYR A 172 20.70 -4.63 -2.68
CA TYR A 172 19.56 -4.66 -3.60
C TYR A 172 19.84 -3.81 -4.87
N PRO A 173 20.79 -4.26 -5.72
CA PRO A 173 21.34 -3.42 -6.81
C PRO A 173 20.32 -3.10 -7.91
N ASN A 174 19.28 -3.89 -8.07
CA ASN A 174 18.26 -3.71 -9.12
C ASN A 174 16.95 -3.13 -8.60
N SER A 175 16.83 -2.88 -7.27
CA SER A 175 15.58 -2.44 -6.67
C SER A 175 15.47 -0.92 -6.62
N LEU A 176 14.26 -0.41 -6.73
CA LEU A 176 13.90 1.00 -6.58
C LEU A 176 13.60 1.35 -5.13
N ALA A 177 13.01 0.39 -4.42
CA ALA A 177 12.74 0.47 -2.99
C ALA A 177 12.87 -0.90 -2.35
N VAL A 178 12.92 -0.93 -1.03
CA VAL A 178 12.90 -2.14 -0.22
C VAL A 178 12.21 -1.87 1.11
N THR A 179 11.38 -2.80 1.57
CA THR A 179 10.81 -2.75 2.92
C THR A 179 11.66 -3.54 3.91
N THR A 180 11.74 -3.04 5.13
CA THR A 180 12.39 -3.75 6.21
C THR A 180 11.47 -4.79 6.87
N TRP A 181 10.16 -4.75 6.56
CA TRP A 181 9.11 -5.56 7.22
C TRP A 181 9.18 -5.43 8.75
N SER A 182 9.37 -4.21 9.24
CA SER A 182 9.63 -4.01 10.67
C SER A 182 8.39 -4.20 11.55
N HIS A 183 7.18 -4.07 11.01
CA HIS A 183 5.88 -4.19 11.72
C HIS A 183 5.83 -3.51 13.09
N ASN A 184 6.57 -2.42 13.26
CA ASN A 184 6.67 -1.67 14.52
C ASN A 184 5.62 -0.53 14.57
N TRP A 185 4.35 -0.85 14.35
CA TRP A 185 3.22 0.07 14.52
C TRP A 185 2.14 -0.51 15.45
#